data_4be2b2b1bcd3f81c32249c4ccba0c1bf
#
_entry.id   4be2b2b1bcd3f81c32249c4ccba0c1bf
#
_cell.length_a   1.000
_cell.length_b   1.000
_cell.length_c   1.000
_cell.angle_alpha   90.00
_cell.angle_beta   90.00
_cell.angle_gamma   90.00
#
_symmetry.space_group_name_H-M   'P 1'
#
loop_
_entity.id
_entity.type
_entity.pdbx_description
1 polymer ?
#
loop_
_entity_poly.entity_id
_entity_poly.type
_entity_poly.pdbx_seq_one_letter_code
_entity_poly.pdbx_strand_id
1 'polypeptide(L)'
;QMEAVNKMKNGCILNGGTGSGKSRTGLYYYFKENGGSFVNQEFVPMKNPQNLYIITTAMKRDSHEWDFELANYRMSVHPDKNELCPGQIVVIDSWNNIKKYAEMKGAFFIFDEDRVTGSGAWVKAFQKIAKNNNWIILSATPGDCWADYIPVFVANGFYKNKTEFCREHVVYSRFTKYPQIDRYLNTGRLIRLRNSILIDMDFHRHTVQHHIDVNVSYDIPKYKDVMRNRWDPYKDEPIQQASQLCYILRRIVNTDESRVVALMEILEKVPRAIIFYNFDYEREMLLHLFSDD
;
A
#
# COMPACT_ATOMS: atom_id res chain seq x y z
N GLN A 1 -7.21 6.46 18.15
CA GLN A 1 -8.13 6.64 17.02
C GLN A 1 -8.91 7.95 17.12
N MET A 2 -9.58 8.23 18.24
CA MET A 2 -10.38 9.46 18.42
C MET A 2 -9.56 10.74 18.27
N GLU A 3 -8.35 10.78 18.80
CA GLU A 3 -7.44 11.91 18.63
C GLU A 3 -7.07 12.14 17.17
N ALA A 4 -6.82 11.06 16.41
CA ALA A 4 -6.55 11.15 14.99
C ALA A 4 -7.75 11.73 14.22
N VAL A 5 -8.98 11.23 14.49
CA VAL A 5 -10.21 11.76 13.87
C VAL A 5 -10.39 13.26 14.11
N ASN A 6 -10.07 13.76 15.29
CA ASN A 6 -10.19 15.18 15.61
C ASN A 6 -9.16 16.07 14.86
N LYS A 7 -8.04 15.47 14.42
CA LYS A 7 -7.01 16.14 13.59
C LYS A 7 -7.26 16.00 12.09
N MET A 8 -8.09 15.04 11.67
CA MET A 8 -8.37 14.77 10.25
C MET A 8 -9.12 15.94 9.61
N LYS A 9 -8.89 16.11 8.34
CA LYS A 9 -9.54 17.08 7.47
C LYS A 9 -9.58 16.55 6.05
N ASN A 10 -10.42 17.16 5.21
CA ASN A 10 -10.42 16.84 3.78
C ASN A 10 -9.02 16.96 3.19
N GLY A 11 -8.60 15.97 2.39
CA GLY A 11 -7.28 15.93 1.76
C GLY A 11 -6.15 15.41 2.64
N CYS A 12 -6.43 14.88 3.85
CA CYS A 12 -5.40 14.34 4.72
C CYS A 12 -5.00 12.90 4.36
N ILE A 13 -3.81 12.52 4.82
CA ILE A 13 -3.31 11.15 4.83
C ILE A 13 -3.36 10.67 6.28
N LEU A 14 -4.14 9.64 6.56
CA LEU A 14 -4.14 8.94 7.84
C LEU A 14 -3.04 7.88 7.79
N ASN A 15 -1.96 8.12 8.51
CA ASN A 15 -0.80 7.25 8.59
C ASN A 15 -0.88 6.37 9.84
N GLY A 16 -0.68 5.07 9.64
CA GLY A 16 -0.65 4.13 10.76
C GLY A 16 -0.24 2.74 10.31
N GLY A 17 0.44 2.00 11.16
CA GLY A 17 0.89 0.64 10.88
C GLY A 17 -0.27 -0.32 10.55
N THR A 18 0.06 -1.50 10.04
CA THR A 18 -0.93 -2.56 9.83
C THR A 18 -1.57 -2.95 11.16
N GLY A 19 -2.90 -3.06 11.18
CA GLY A 19 -3.66 -3.37 12.39
C GLY A 19 -3.95 -2.18 13.32
N SER A 20 -3.54 -0.95 12.96
CA SER A 20 -3.82 0.26 13.77
C SER A 20 -5.30 0.69 13.77
N GLY A 21 -6.13 0.10 12.90
CA GLY A 21 -7.54 0.45 12.75
C GLY A 21 -7.80 1.65 11.83
N LYS A 22 -6.91 1.90 10.86
CA LYS A 22 -7.07 2.99 9.86
C LYS A 22 -8.42 2.97 9.16
N SER A 23 -8.87 1.80 8.70
CA SER A 23 -10.14 1.64 7.98
C SER A 23 -11.31 2.11 8.82
N ARG A 24 -11.39 1.65 10.07
CA ARG A 24 -12.41 2.09 11.03
C ARG A 24 -12.33 3.58 11.35
N THR A 25 -11.12 4.10 11.54
CA THR A 25 -10.89 5.53 11.81
C THR A 25 -11.31 6.41 10.64
N GLY A 26 -10.98 5.98 9.40
CA GLY A 26 -11.38 6.69 8.19
C GLY A 26 -12.89 6.70 7.98
N LEU A 27 -13.57 5.57 8.21
CA LEU A 27 -15.03 5.49 8.18
C LEU A 27 -15.69 6.32 9.28
N TYR A 28 -15.12 6.33 10.48
CA TYR A 28 -15.63 7.17 11.56
C TYR A 28 -15.50 8.66 11.23
N TYR A 29 -14.40 9.07 10.61
CA TYR A 29 -14.25 10.43 10.13
C TYR A 29 -15.33 10.79 9.11
N TYR A 30 -15.53 9.94 8.07
CA TYR A 30 -16.62 10.11 7.10
C TYR A 30 -17.99 10.22 7.77
N PHE A 31 -18.31 9.30 8.70
CA PHE A 31 -19.58 9.27 9.43
C PHE A 31 -19.81 10.57 10.20
N LYS A 32 -18.81 11.05 10.93
CA LYS A 32 -18.85 12.29 11.72
C LYS A 32 -19.02 13.52 10.82
N GLU A 33 -18.27 13.63 9.73
CA GLU A 33 -18.37 14.76 8.77
C GLU A 33 -19.75 14.85 8.11
N ASN A 34 -20.47 13.75 7.99
CA ASN A 34 -21.84 13.70 7.47
C ASN A 34 -22.90 13.84 8.57
N GLY A 35 -22.51 14.23 9.78
CA GLY A 35 -23.41 14.53 10.89
C GLY A 35 -23.85 13.32 11.70
N GLY A 36 -23.21 12.17 11.52
CA GLY A 36 -23.39 10.99 12.37
C GLY A 36 -22.65 11.12 13.69
N SER A 37 -23.12 10.48 14.73
CA SER A 37 -22.48 10.47 16.04
C SER A 37 -22.85 9.24 16.87
N PHE A 38 -22.16 9.04 17.98
CA PHE A 38 -22.54 8.12 19.05
C PHE A 38 -22.72 8.95 20.31
N VAL A 39 -23.94 8.98 20.84
CA VAL A 39 -24.27 9.69 22.09
C VAL A 39 -24.65 8.66 23.15
N ASN A 40 -23.91 8.60 24.24
CA ASN A 40 -24.09 7.59 25.31
C ASN A 40 -24.10 6.15 24.77
N GLN A 41 -23.25 5.87 23.76
CA GLN A 41 -23.18 4.60 23.02
C GLN A 41 -24.37 4.33 22.07
N GLU A 42 -25.34 5.22 22.02
CA GLU A 42 -26.43 5.13 21.04
C GLU A 42 -26.01 5.69 19.69
N PHE A 43 -26.35 4.94 18.64
CA PHE A 43 -26.06 5.32 17.26
C PHE A 43 -27.03 6.42 16.80
N VAL A 44 -26.45 7.54 16.36
CA VAL A 44 -27.21 8.64 15.73
C VAL A 44 -26.83 8.66 14.25
N PRO A 45 -27.81 8.47 13.34
CA PRO A 45 -27.55 8.40 11.90
C PRO A 45 -27.00 9.70 11.33
N MET A 46 -26.36 9.60 10.18
CA MET A 46 -25.87 10.76 9.41
C MET A 46 -27.06 11.66 8.99
N LYS A 47 -26.88 12.98 9.09
CA LYS A 47 -27.89 13.94 8.68
C LYS A 47 -27.90 14.20 7.18
N ASN A 48 -26.70 14.24 6.58
CA ASN A 48 -26.51 14.56 5.17
C ASN A 48 -25.51 13.57 4.54
N PRO A 49 -25.86 12.29 4.36
CA PRO A 49 -24.96 11.28 3.87
C PRO A 49 -24.53 11.55 2.43
N GLN A 50 -23.25 11.78 2.21
CA GLN A 50 -22.66 11.79 0.86
C GLN A 50 -22.53 10.36 0.35
N ASN A 51 -22.55 10.18 -0.96
CA ASN A 51 -22.16 8.90 -1.57
C ASN A 51 -20.71 8.60 -1.20
N LEU A 52 -20.43 7.37 -0.82
CA LEU A 52 -19.12 6.91 -0.35
C LEU A 52 -18.48 5.97 -1.37
N TYR A 53 -17.26 6.30 -1.78
CA TYR A 53 -16.45 5.47 -2.65
C TYR A 53 -15.16 5.08 -1.94
N ILE A 54 -14.93 3.78 -1.78
CA ILE A 54 -13.72 3.23 -1.16
C ILE A 54 -12.90 2.59 -2.27
N ILE A 55 -11.75 3.18 -2.57
CA ILE A 55 -10.82 2.67 -3.58
C ILE A 55 -9.66 1.99 -2.86
N THR A 56 -9.56 0.67 -3.05
CA THR A 56 -8.61 -0.19 -2.33
C THR A 56 -7.89 -1.16 -3.29
N THR A 57 -7.17 -2.15 -2.78
CA THR A 57 -6.61 -3.22 -3.61
C THR A 57 -7.68 -4.21 -4.05
N ALA A 58 -7.47 -4.91 -5.17
CA ALA A 58 -8.40 -5.94 -5.62
C ALA A 58 -8.59 -7.04 -4.56
N MET A 59 -7.50 -7.46 -3.91
CA MET A 59 -7.55 -8.47 -2.85
C MET A 59 -8.46 -8.02 -1.69
N LYS A 60 -8.30 -6.77 -1.23
CA LYS A 60 -9.05 -6.25 -0.09
C LYS A 60 -10.53 -5.98 -0.42
N ARG A 61 -10.82 -5.63 -1.68
CA ARG A 61 -12.20 -5.58 -2.20
C ARG A 61 -12.84 -6.97 -2.16
N ASP A 62 -12.14 -7.98 -2.68
CA ASP A 62 -12.67 -9.34 -2.86
C ASP A 62 -12.72 -10.14 -1.53
N SER A 63 -11.95 -9.74 -0.51
CA SER A 63 -12.00 -10.31 0.84
C SER A 63 -13.17 -9.82 1.69
N HIS A 64 -13.94 -8.84 1.22
CA HIS A 64 -15.07 -8.25 1.93
C HIS A 64 -14.72 -7.62 3.31
N GLU A 65 -13.44 -7.29 3.54
CA GLU A 65 -13.02 -6.66 4.81
C GLU A 65 -13.74 -5.33 5.07
N TRP A 66 -13.99 -4.55 4.03
CA TRP A 66 -14.69 -3.28 4.14
C TRP A 66 -16.17 -3.43 4.49
N ASP A 67 -16.82 -4.54 4.11
CA ASP A 67 -18.22 -4.79 4.46
C ASP A 67 -18.42 -4.92 5.98
N PHE A 68 -17.47 -5.56 6.67
CA PHE A 68 -17.47 -5.64 8.13
C PHE A 68 -17.27 -4.27 8.80
N GLU A 69 -16.41 -3.44 8.24
CA GLU A 69 -16.19 -2.10 8.79
C GLU A 69 -17.38 -1.17 8.53
N LEU A 70 -18.03 -1.25 7.37
CA LEU A 70 -19.26 -0.52 7.03
C LEU A 70 -20.42 -0.88 7.96
N ALA A 71 -20.57 -2.17 8.30
CA ALA A 71 -21.64 -2.65 9.17
C ALA A 71 -21.63 -1.98 10.57
N ASN A 72 -20.45 -1.60 11.09
CA ASN A 72 -20.34 -0.86 12.37
C ASN A 72 -21.04 0.51 12.34
N TYR A 73 -21.24 1.07 11.15
CA TYR A 73 -21.92 2.35 10.91
C TYR A 73 -23.28 2.17 10.24
N ARG A 74 -23.78 0.94 10.22
CA ARG A 74 -25.06 0.56 9.58
C ARG A 74 -25.11 0.96 8.10
N MET A 75 -23.96 0.91 7.43
CA MET A 75 -23.82 1.14 5.98
C MET A 75 -23.61 -0.18 5.25
N SER A 76 -24.04 -0.25 4.00
CA SER A 76 -23.87 -1.42 3.14
C SER A 76 -23.66 -1.00 1.68
N VAL A 77 -22.93 -1.82 0.92
CA VAL A 77 -22.84 -1.71 -0.54
C VAL A 77 -24.17 -2.06 -1.24
N HIS A 78 -25.10 -2.71 -0.53
CA HIS A 78 -26.43 -3.02 -1.02
C HIS A 78 -27.40 -1.91 -0.60
N PRO A 79 -27.95 -1.12 -1.54
CA PRO A 79 -28.82 0.03 -1.23
C PRO A 79 -30.00 -0.34 -0.33
N ASP A 80 -30.58 -1.53 -0.54
CA ASP A 80 -31.75 -2.01 0.23
C ASP A 80 -31.45 -2.24 1.71
N LYS A 81 -30.15 -2.36 2.07
CA LYS A 81 -29.69 -2.54 3.47
C LYS A 81 -29.27 -1.23 4.12
N ASN A 82 -29.33 -0.10 3.41
CA ASN A 82 -29.03 1.23 3.95
C ASN A 82 -30.32 1.91 4.47
N GLU A 83 -31.02 1.25 5.37
CA GLU A 83 -32.32 1.70 5.91
C GLU A 83 -32.27 3.10 6.53
N LEU A 84 -31.14 3.43 7.17
CA LEU A 84 -30.95 4.70 7.88
C LEU A 84 -30.51 5.86 6.98
N CYS A 85 -30.09 5.55 5.76
CA CYS A 85 -29.64 6.55 4.76
C CYS A 85 -30.18 6.17 3.38
N PRO A 86 -31.53 6.27 3.16
CA PRO A 86 -32.13 5.92 1.89
C PRO A 86 -31.54 6.72 0.74
N GLY A 87 -31.14 6.03 -0.34
CA GLY A 87 -30.56 6.66 -1.53
C GLY A 87 -29.05 6.91 -1.45
N GLN A 88 -28.39 6.65 -0.33
CA GLN A 88 -26.94 6.67 -0.26
C GLN A 88 -26.33 5.52 -1.07
N ILE A 89 -25.35 5.85 -1.90
CA ILE A 89 -24.56 4.87 -2.65
C ILE A 89 -23.25 4.64 -1.92
N VAL A 90 -22.93 3.37 -1.62
CA VAL A 90 -21.65 2.94 -1.10
C VAL A 90 -21.02 1.98 -2.11
N VAL A 91 -19.80 2.28 -2.55
CA VAL A 91 -19.06 1.47 -3.53
C VAL A 91 -17.67 1.15 -2.99
N ILE A 92 -17.30 -0.13 -3.08
CA ILE A 92 -15.92 -0.59 -2.84
C ILE A 92 -15.39 -1.07 -4.19
N ASP A 93 -14.30 -0.47 -4.67
CA ASP A 93 -13.70 -0.87 -5.93
C ASP A 93 -12.16 -0.82 -5.86
N SER A 94 -11.53 -1.43 -6.87
CA SER A 94 -10.07 -1.50 -6.92
C SER A 94 -9.45 -0.29 -7.63
N TRP A 95 -8.19 0.01 -7.30
CA TRP A 95 -7.39 1.02 -7.97
C TRP A 95 -7.35 0.88 -9.49
N ASN A 96 -7.47 -0.34 -10.02
CA ASN A 96 -7.53 -0.60 -11.46
C ASN A 96 -8.72 0.09 -12.14
N ASN A 97 -9.79 0.28 -11.39
CA ASN A 97 -11.05 0.86 -11.85
C ASN A 97 -11.20 2.37 -11.57
N ILE A 98 -10.24 3.00 -10.90
CA ILE A 98 -10.33 4.40 -10.43
C ILE A 98 -10.78 5.39 -11.53
N LYS A 99 -10.43 5.12 -12.79
CA LYS A 99 -10.81 5.97 -13.92
C LYS A 99 -12.32 6.13 -14.12
N LYS A 100 -13.12 5.14 -13.71
CA LYS A 100 -14.60 5.18 -13.79
C LYS A 100 -15.18 6.35 -12.99
N TYR A 101 -14.47 6.76 -11.95
CA TYR A 101 -14.94 7.77 -10.98
C TYR A 101 -14.39 9.17 -11.23
N ALA A 102 -13.59 9.35 -12.30
CA ALA A 102 -12.87 10.62 -12.55
C ALA A 102 -13.78 11.84 -12.76
N GLU A 103 -15.03 11.63 -13.17
CA GLU A 103 -16.00 12.71 -13.40
C GLU A 103 -17.06 12.82 -12.29
N MET A 104 -16.93 12.04 -11.20
CA MET A 104 -17.83 12.12 -10.04
C MET A 104 -17.67 13.44 -9.29
N LYS A 105 -18.78 13.93 -8.73
CA LYS A 105 -18.83 15.19 -7.99
C LYS A 105 -19.71 15.07 -6.75
N GLY A 106 -19.32 15.78 -5.68
CA GLY A 106 -20.12 15.88 -4.46
C GLY A 106 -20.14 14.60 -3.62
N ALA A 107 -19.23 13.66 -3.87
CA ALA A 107 -19.09 12.43 -3.14
C ALA A 107 -17.93 12.50 -2.13
N PHE A 108 -17.80 11.46 -1.31
CA PHE A 108 -16.67 11.26 -0.42
C PHE A 108 -15.88 10.04 -0.86
N PHE A 109 -14.55 10.17 -0.93
CA PHE A 109 -13.64 9.10 -1.32
C PHE A 109 -12.70 8.73 -0.18
N ILE A 110 -12.59 7.43 0.09
CA ILE A 110 -11.54 6.85 0.91
C ILE A 110 -10.59 6.09 -0.02
N PHE A 111 -9.35 6.56 -0.11
CA PHE A 111 -8.29 5.90 -0.86
C PHE A 111 -7.47 5.05 0.11
N ASP A 112 -7.61 3.75 0.05
CA ASP A 112 -6.96 2.82 0.95
C ASP A 112 -5.76 2.16 0.28
N GLU A 113 -4.66 2.02 1.03
CA GLU A 113 -3.35 1.59 0.55
C GLU A 113 -2.82 2.49 -0.58
N ASP A 114 -2.22 3.61 -0.17
CA ASP A 114 -1.72 4.65 -1.07
C ASP A 114 -0.93 4.10 -2.27
N ARG A 115 -1.49 4.31 -3.46
CA ARG A 115 -0.91 3.97 -4.77
C ARG A 115 -0.75 5.21 -5.64
N VAL A 116 -0.83 6.38 -5.03
CA VAL A 116 -0.87 7.67 -5.74
C VAL A 116 0.53 8.25 -5.84
N THR A 117 1.46 7.49 -6.39
CA THR A 117 2.84 7.95 -6.63
C THR A 117 3.14 8.12 -8.12
N GLY A 118 4.11 8.97 -8.44
CA GLY A 118 4.53 9.20 -9.82
C GLY A 118 3.60 10.10 -10.65
N SER A 119 3.29 9.69 -11.89
CA SER A 119 2.48 10.48 -12.84
C SER A 119 1.59 9.63 -13.76
N GLY A 120 1.32 8.42 -13.37
CA GLY A 120 0.54 7.43 -14.13
C GLY A 120 -0.95 7.78 -14.25
N ALA A 121 -1.67 6.86 -14.89
CA ALA A 121 -3.10 7.02 -15.14
C ALA A 121 -3.94 7.11 -13.84
N TRP A 122 -3.52 6.40 -12.79
CA TRP A 122 -4.17 6.44 -11.48
C TRP A 122 -4.05 7.82 -10.82
N VAL A 123 -2.85 8.41 -10.87
CA VAL A 123 -2.62 9.77 -10.36
C VAL A 123 -3.50 10.80 -11.07
N LYS A 124 -3.62 10.72 -12.39
CA LYS A 124 -4.47 11.62 -13.18
C LYS A 124 -5.95 11.47 -12.80
N ALA A 125 -6.42 10.24 -12.60
CA ALA A 125 -7.78 9.98 -12.16
C ALA A 125 -8.01 10.50 -10.72
N PHE A 126 -7.11 10.18 -9.79
CA PHE A 126 -7.14 10.69 -8.42
C PHE A 126 -7.23 12.22 -8.37
N GLN A 127 -6.38 12.94 -9.10
CA GLN A 127 -6.39 14.40 -9.12
C GLN A 127 -7.70 14.99 -9.66
N LYS A 128 -8.34 14.34 -10.65
CA LYS A 128 -9.66 14.74 -11.13
C LYS A 128 -10.75 14.52 -10.08
N ILE A 129 -10.74 13.38 -9.42
CA ILE A 129 -11.67 13.05 -8.33
C ILE A 129 -11.51 14.06 -7.19
N ALA A 130 -10.28 14.25 -6.71
CA ALA A 130 -9.95 15.10 -5.58
C ALA A 130 -10.40 16.57 -5.77
N LYS A 131 -10.43 17.04 -7.00
CA LYS A 131 -10.84 18.43 -7.33
C LYS A 131 -12.31 18.72 -7.00
N ASN A 132 -13.20 17.72 -7.11
CA ASN A 132 -14.64 17.92 -7.05
C ASN A 132 -15.33 17.14 -5.91
N ASN A 133 -14.56 16.44 -5.07
CA ASN A 133 -15.07 15.57 -4.03
C ASN A 133 -14.30 15.75 -2.73
N ASN A 134 -14.88 15.34 -1.62
CA ASN A 134 -14.16 15.17 -0.36
C ASN A 134 -13.38 13.85 -0.39
N TRP A 135 -12.21 13.84 0.23
CA TRP A 135 -11.38 12.64 0.21
C TRP A 135 -10.37 12.58 1.34
N ILE A 136 -9.99 11.36 1.69
CA ILE A 136 -8.86 11.05 2.57
C ILE A 136 -8.07 9.87 1.99
N ILE A 137 -6.82 9.76 2.38
CA ILE A 137 -5.95 8.61 2.08
C ILE A 137 -5.64 7.86 3.37
N LEU A 138 -5.69 6.52 3.31
CA LEU A 138 -5.22 5.63 4.37
C LEU A 138 -3.93 4.95 3.91
N SER A 139 -2.84 5.11 4.65
CA SER A 139 -1.56 4.53 4.28
C SER A 139 -0.76 4.07 5.50
N ALA A 140 0.01 2.98 5.36
CA ALA A 140 1.03 2.61 6.32
C ALA A 140 2.42 3.16 5.91
N THR A 141 2.57 3.53 4.64
CA THR A 141 3.81 4.00 4.01
C THR A 141 3.48 5.16 3.08
N PRO A 142 3.23 6.37 3.62
CA PRO A 142 2.69 7.49 2.84
C PRO A 142 3.66 8.07 1.81
N GLY A 143 4.94 7.66 1.81
CA GLY A 143 5.95 8.04 0.84
C GLY A 143 7.35 8.03 1.44
N ASP A 144 8.33 7.56 0.66
CA ASP A 144 9.74 7.46 1.05
C ASP A 144 10.53 8.73 0.66
N CYS A 145 10.07 9.42 -0.38
CA CYS A 145 10.70 10.63 -0.87
C CYS A 145 9.67 11.73 -1.18
N TRP A 146 10.15 12.97 -1.31
CA TRP A 146 9.27 14.12 -1.57
C TRP A 146 8.49 14.01 -2.90
N ALA A 147 9.05 13.30 -3.87
CA ALA A 147 8.37 13.06 -5.14
C ALA A 147 7.08 12.25 -4.98
N ASP A 148 6.98 11.39 -3.98
CA ASP A 148 5.80 10.57 -3.72
C ASP A 148 4.61 11.41 -3.24
N TYR A 149 4.88 12.54 -2.56
CA TYR A 149 3.85 13.47 -2.09
C TYR A 149 3.32 14.42 -3.17
N ILE A 150 3.96 14.51 -4.35
CA ILE A 150 3.56 15.48 -5.38
C ILE A 150 2.08 15.37 -5.75
N PRO A 151 1.51 14.18 -6.02
CA PRO A 151 0.10 14.08 -6.38
C PRO A 151 -0.83 14.62 -5.31
N VAL A 152 -0.55 14.33 -4.05
CA VAL A 152 -1.34 14.77 -2.90
C VAL A 152 -1.18 16.27 -2.65
N PHE A 153 0.03 16.80 -2.81
CA PHE A 153 0.27 18.24 -2.72
C PHE A 153 -0.48 19.04 -3.82
N VAL A 154 -0.51 18.49 -5.04
CA VAL A 154 -1.29 19.09 -6.13
C VAL A 154 -2.79 18.98 -5.84
N ALA A 155 -3.28 17.85 -5.35
CA ALA A 155 -4.68 17.66 -5.00
C ALA A 155 -5.15 18.59 -3.86
N ASN A 156 -4.26 18.91 -2.92
CA ASN A 156 -4.51 19.91 -1.86
C ASN A 156 -4.32 21.37 -2.33
N GLY A 157 -3.94 21.60 -3.60
CA GLY A 157 -3.78 22.95 -4.15
C GLY A 157 -2.49 23.67 -3.72
N PHE A 158 -1.52 22.96 -3.11
CA PHE A 158 -0.22 23.55 -2.73
C PHE A 158 0.64 23.89 -3.94
N TYR A 159 0.45 23.19 -5.03
CA TYR A 159 1.06 23.39 -6.34
C TYR A 159 0.01 23.18 -7.44
N LYS A 160 0.13 23.91 -8.53
CA LYS A 160 -0.76 23.75 -9.71
C LYS A 160 -0.56 22.39 -10.39
N ASN A 161 0.69 21.91 -10.41
CA ASN A 161 1.07 20.67 -11.07
C ASN A 161 2.48 20.22 -10.65
N LYS A 162 2.88 19.01 -11.09
CA LYS A 162 4.22 18.45 -10.87
C LYS A 162 5.34 19.37 -11.36
N THR A 163 5.16 20.05 -12.49
CA THR A 163 6.19 20.92 -13.09
C THR A 163 6.53 22.09 -12.17
N GLU A 164 5.50 22.69 -11.55
CA GLU A 164 5.70 23.79 -10.59
C GLU A 164 6.48 23.31 -9.37
N PHE A 165 6.08 22.17 -8.79
CA PHE A 165 6.82 21.54 -7.69
C PHE A 165 8.28 21.28 -8.06
N CYS A 166 8.52 20.65 -9.22
CA CYS A 166 9.88 20.30 -9.65
C CYS A 166 10.74 21.55 -9.88
N ARG A 167 10.18 22.60 -10.46
CA ARG A 167 10.90 23.87 -10.67
C ARG A 167 11.32 24.52 -9.36
N GLU A 168 10.50 24.40 -8.32
CA GLU A 168 10.75 25.02 -7.02
C GLU A 168 11.65 24.20 -6.10
N HIS A 169 11.56 22.86 -6.20
CA HIS A 169 12.14 21.99 -5.19
C HIS A 169 13.13 20.96 -5.71
N VAL A 170 13.26 20.72 -7.01
CA VAL A 170 14.06 19.60 -7.53
C VAL A 170 15.32 20.11 -8.25
N VAL A 171 16.45 19.56 -7.85
CA VAL A 171 17.71 19.65 -8.62
C VAL A 171 17.96 18.30 -9.26
N TYR A 172 18.13 18.30 -10.58
CA TYR A 172 18.46 17.08 -11.33
C TYR A 172 19.96 16.89 -11.46
N SER A 173 20.38 15.63 -11.44
CA SER A 173 21.77 15.25 -11.69
C SER A 173 22.18 15.64 -13.13
N ARG A 174 23.38 16.20 -13.24
CA ARG A 174 23.99 16.55 -14.54
C ARG A 174 24.76 15.40 -15.17
N PHE A 175 24.94 14.31 -14.42
CA PHE A 175 25.81 13.19 -14.81
C PHE A 175 25.03 12.00 -15.37
N THR A 176 23.70 12.05 -15.39
CA THR A 176 22.87 10.93 -15.84
C THR A 176 22.17 11.23 -17.17
N LYS A 177 22.07 10.22 -18.04
CA LYS A 177 21.40 10.31 -19.35
C LYS A 177 19.89 10.61 -19.19
N TYR A 178 19.28 10.13 -18.13
CA TYR A 178 17.86 10.33 -17.79
C TYR A 178 17.72 11.24 -16.59
N PRO A 179 16.65 12.05 -16.50
CA PRO A 179 16.43 12.92 -15.35
C PRO A 179 16.36 12.14 -14.04
N GLN A 180 17.41 12.25 -13.23
CA GLN A 180 17.48 11.67 -11.90
C GLN A 180 17.56 12.81 -10.89
N ILE A 181 16.73 12.76 -9.83
CA ILE A 181 16.75 13.74 -8.77
C ILE A 181 18.05 13.59 -7.98
N ASP A 182 18.83 14.66 -7.91
CA ASP A 182 20.05 14.75 -7.11
C ASP A 182 19.72 15.15 -5.67
N ARG A 183 18.96 16.24 -5.51
CA ARG A 183 18.55 16.74 -4.20
C ARG A 183 17.29 17.58 -4.27
N TYR A 184 16.70 17.82 -3.10
CA TYR A 184 15.55 18.70 -2.94
C TYR A 184 15.96 20.03 -2.29
N LEU A 185 15.36 21.14 -2.75
CA LEU A 185 15.50 22.48 -2.20
C LEU A 185 14.30 22.83 -1.33
N ASN A 186 14.49 23.80 -0.41
CA ASN A 186 13.41 24.31 0.45
C ASN A 186 12.68 23.23 1.24
N THR A 187 13.40 22.21 1.70
CA THR A 187 12.83 21.04 2.41
C THR A 187 12.04 21.42 3.66
N GLY A 188 12.39 22.54 4.32
CA GLY A 188 11.60 23.06 5.44
C GLY A 188 10.16 23.43 5.08
N ARG A 189 9.92 23.92 3.85
CA ARG A 189 8.55 24.12 3.34
C ARG A 189 7.85 22.79 3.10
N LEU A 190 8.52 21.82 2.49
CA LEU A 190 7.98 20.49 2.23
C LEU A 190 7.58 19.77 3.52
N ILE A 191 8.41 19.87 4.56
CA ILE A 191 8.10 19.34 5.90
C ILE A 191 6.82 19.96 6.46
N ARG A 192 6.68 21.29 6.41
CA ARG A 192 5.46 21.99 6.89
C ARG A 192 4.22 21.55 6.11
N LEU A 193 4.30 21.45 4.78
CA LEU A 193 3.19 21.01 3.94
C LEU A 193 2.79 19.57 4.27
N ARG A 194 3.76 18.67 4.34
CA ARG A 194 3.50 17.27 4.74
C ARG A 194 2.84 17.20 6.11
N ASN A 195 3.39 17.87 7.10
CA ASN A 195 2.86 17.87 8.47
C ASN A 195 1.45 18.47 8.56
N SER A 196 1.06 19.34 7.59
CA SER A 196 -0.28 19.88 7.56
C SER A 196 -1.36 18.91 7.06
N ILE A 197 -0.96 17.83 6.39
CA ILE A 197 -1.88 16.83 5.81
C ILE A 197 -1.66 15.41 6.35
N LEU A 198 -0.52 15.13 6.97
CA LEU A 198 -0.19 13.81 7.51
C LEU A 198 -0.69 13.74 8.97
N ILE A 199 -1.58 12.81 9.23
CA ILE A 199 -2.14 12.53 10.55
C ILE A 199 -1.64 11.17 10.99
N ASP A 200 -0.74 11.15 11.95
CA ASP A 200 -0.20 9.92 12.50
C ASP A 200 -1.15 9.32 13.54
N MET A 201 -1.37 8.02 13.41
CA MET A 201 -2.04 7.22 14.46
C MET A 201 -0.97 6.70 15.40
N ASP A 202 -1.07 7.08 16.66
CA ASP A 202 -0.23 6.53 17.71
C ASP A 202 -0.61 5.06 17.95
N PHE A 203 0.17 4.17 17.36
CA PHE A 203 -0.01 2.73 17.45
C PHE A 203 1.32 2.04 17.75
N HIS A 204 1.47 1.62 18.99
CA HIS A 204 2.61 0.82 19.41
C HIS A 204 2.23 -0.66 19.45
N ARG A 205 2.98 -1.47 18.70
CA ARG A 205 2.85 -2.93 18.83
C ARG A 205 3.47 -3.36 20.15
N HIS A 206 2.76 -4.23 20.89
CA HIS A 206 3.30 -4.85 22.11
C HIS A 206 4.33 -5.95 21.82
N THR A 207 4.55 -6.28 20.55
CA THR A 207 5.52 -7.30 20.11
C THR A 207 6.86 -6.65 19.78
N VAL A 208 7.94 -7.24 20.28
CA VAL A 208 9.30 -6.89 19.89
C VAL A 208 9.69 -7.72 18.68
N GLN A 209 10.19 -7.06 17.64
CA GLN A 209 10.67 -7.74 16.44
C GLN A 209 12.16 -8.05 16.62
N HIS A 210 12.50 -9.33 16.45
CA HIS A 210 13.89 -9.78 16.41
C HIS A 210 14.22 -10.18 14.97
N HIS A 211 15.29 -9.59 14.41
CA HIS A 211 15.85 -10.00 13.13
C HIS A 211 17.04 -10.93 13.37
N ILE A 212 17.01 -12.08 12.73
CA ILE A 212 18.07 -13.06 12.79
C ILE A 212 18.49 -13.36 11.35
N ASP A 213 19.74 -13.04 11.02
CA ASP A 213 20.31 -13.39 9.72
C ASP A 213 20.93 -14.78 9.81
N VAL A 214 20.48 -15.69 8.96
CA VAL A 214 20.98 -17.05 8.87
C VAL A 214 21.78 -17.19 7.58
N ASN A 215 23.10 -17.34 7.72
CA ASN A 215 23.98 -17.56 6.59
C ASN A 215 23.95 -19.03 6.17
N VAL A 216 23.72 -19.27 4.89
CA VAL A 216 23.72 -20.61 4.28
C VAL A 216 24.76 -20.66 3.16
N SER A 217 25.28 -21.85 2.88
CA SER A 217 26.16 -22.08 1.73
C SER A 217 25.36 -22.32 0.44
N TYR A 218 26.07 -22.45 -0.68
CA TYR A 218 25.53 -22.82 -1.96
C TYR A 218 26.63 -23.39 -2.86
N ASP A 219 26.24 -24.08 -3.94
CA ASP A 219 27.17 -24.62 -4.92
C ASP A 219 27.91 -23.51 -5.69
N ILE A 220 29.02 -23.02 -5.13
CA ILE A 220 29.86 -21.98 -5.71
C ILE A 220 30.46 -22.39 -7.06
N PRO A 221 30.96 -23.61 -7.27
CA PRO A 221 31.42 -24.07 -8.58
C PRO A 221 30.35 -23.96 -9.67
N LYS A 222 29.16 -24.51 -9.42
CA LYS A 222 28.03 -24.44 -10.36
C LYS A 222 27.58 -23.00 -10.64
N TYR A 223 27.53 -22.17 -9.59
CA TYR A 223 27.20 -20.74 -9.75
C TYR A 223 28.21 -20.03 -10.65
N LYS A 224 29.52 -20.22 -10.44
CA LYS A 224 30.57 -19.63 -11.25
C LYS A 224 30.57 -20.13 -12.68
N ASP A 225 30.25 -21.41 -12.88
CA ASP A 225 30.16 -22.03 -14.19
C ASP A 225 29.03 -21.38 -15.02
N VAL A 226 27.83 -21.27 -14.46
CA VAL A 226 26.69 -20.61 -15.11
C VAL A 226 26.98 -19.13 -15.40
N MET A 227 27.65 -18.43 -14.48
CA MET A 227 28.07 -17.05 -14.70
C MET A 227 29.02 -16.90 -15.89
N ARG A 228 29.96 -17.84 -16.05
CA ARG A 228 30.99 -17.81 -17.11
C ARG A 228 30.46 -18.27 -18.44
N ASN A 229 29.83 -19.45 -18.45
CA ASN A 229 29.48 -20.17 -19.67
C ASN A 229 28.10 -19.79 -20.20
N ARG A 230 27.27 -19.11 -19.40
CA ARG A 230 25.91 -18.69 -19.81
C ARG A 230 25.05 -19.86 -20.27
N TRP A 231 25.14 -21.01 -19.59
CA TRP A 231 24.40 -22.22 -19.88
C TRP A 231 23.42 -22.54 -18.74
N ASP A 232 22.16 -22.85 -19.09
CA ASP A 232 21.14 -23.25 -18.12
C ASP A 232 21.28 -24.73 -17.77
N PRO A 233 21.72 -25.10 -16.54
CA PRO A 233 21.94 -26.49 -16.17
C PRO A 233 20.64 -27.27 -15.88
N TYR A 234 19.48 -26.60 -15.90
CA TYR A 234 18.18 -27.22 -15.64
C TYR A 234 17.41 -27.53 -16.92
N LYS A 235 17.67 -26.78 -18.01
CA LYS A 235 17.01 -26.95 -19.30
C LYS A 235 17.96 -27.41 -20.41
N ASP A 236 19.26 -27.43 -20.12
CA ASP A 236 20.32 -27.76 -21.08
C ASP A 236 20.31 -26.88 -22.33
N GLU A 237 20.20 -25.56 -22.12
CA GLU A 237 20.12 -24.55 -23.21
C GLU A 237 20.96 -23.28 -22.90
N PRO A 238 21.38 -22.53 -23.91
CA PRO A 238 22.12 -21.28 -23.71
C PRO A 238 21.22 -20.17 -23.10
N ILE A 239 21.76 -19.42 -22.15
CA ILE A 239 21.09 -18.29 -21.49
C ILE A 239 21.23 -17.05 -22.40
N GLN A 240 20.10 -16.57 -22.91
CA GLN A 240 20.07 -15.44 -23.85
C GLN A 240 19.84 -14.08 -23.15
N GLN A 241 19.15 -14.06 -22.01
CA GLN A 241 18.73 -12.82 -21.34
C GLN A 241 19.32 -12.70 -19.94
N ALA A 242 19.60 -11.47 -19.52
CA ALA A 242 20.10 -11.19 -18.16
C ALA A 242 19.09 -11.60 -17.08
N SER A 243 17.79 -11.44 -17.32
CA SER A 243 16.73 -11.86 -16.41
C SER A 243 16.72 -13.38 -16.18
N GLN A 244 16.89 -14.16 -17.25
CA GLN A 244 17.02 -15.63 -17.19
C GLN A 244 18.26 -16.03 -16.38
N LEU A 245 19.40 -15.35 -16.60
CA LEU A 245 20.60 -15.60 -15.82
C LEU A 245 20.36 -15.36 -14.34
N CYS A 246 19.80 -14.21 -13.96
CA CYS A 246 19.50 -13.89 -12.57
C CYS A 246 18.57 -14.90 -11.93
N TYR A 247 17.58 -15.41 -12.66
CA TYR A 247 16.66 -16.44 -12.19
C TYR A 247 17.39 -17.76 -11.89
N ILE A 248 18.24 -18.22 -12.83
CA ILE A 248 19.00 -19.46 -12.68
C ILE A 248 20.00 -19.39 -11.53
N LEU A 249 20.73 -18.28 -11.41
CA LEU A 249 21.66 -18.06 -10.32
C LEU A 249 20.96 -18.06 -8.96
N ARG A 250 19.79 -17.43 -8.85
CA ARG A 250 18.96 -17.49 -7.65
C ARG A 250 18.47 -18.91 -7.38
N ARG A 251 18.09 -19.66 -8.42
CA ARG A 251 17.67 -21.04 -8.23
C ARG A 251 18.79 -21.89 -7.63
N ILE A 252 20.03 -21.78 -8.12
CA ILE A 252 21.18 -22.48 -7.55
C ILE A 252 21.36 -22.18 -6.06
N VAL A 253 21.26 -20.89 -5.68
CA VAL A 253 21.41 -20.46 -4.29
C VAL A 253 20.23 -20.90 -3.41
N ASN A 254 19.00 -20.76 -3.93
CA ASN A 254 17.80 -20.94 -3.12
C ASN A 254 17.36 -22.41 -3.00
N THR A 255 17.84 -23.31 -3.85
CA THR A 255 17.54 -24.75 -3.77
C THR A 255 18.70 -25.59 -3.21
N ASP A 256 19.71 -24.94 -2.64
CA ASP A 256 20.83 -25.64 -1.99
C ASP A 256 20.36 -26.32 -0.69
N GLU A 257 20.88 -27.53 -0.43
CA GLU A 257 20.51 -28.34 0.74
C GLU A 257 20.80 -27.61 2.07
N SER A 258 21.81 -26.75 2.12
CA SER A 258 22.14 -25.97 3.31
C SER A 258 20.99 -25.06 3.77
N ARG A 259 20.12 -24.61 2.86
CA ARG A 259 18.92 -23.85 3.20
C ARG A 259 17.86 -24.73 3.85
N VAL A 260 17.71 -25.95 3.36
CA VAL A 260 16.76 -26.93 3.94
C VAL A 260 17.19 -27.27 5.36
N VAL A 261 18.46 -27.58 5.56
CA VAL A 261 19.02 -27.86 6.90
C VAL A 261 18.81 -26.70 7.85
N ALA A 262 19.15 -25.46 7.43
CA ALA A 262 18.97 -24.27 8.24
C ALA A 262 17.48 -24.02 8.56
N LEU A 263 16.58 -24.28 7.63
CA LEU A 263 15.14 -24.17 7.85
C LEU A 263 14.64 -25.16 8.90
N MET A 264 15.08 -26.42 8.83
CA MET A 264 14.70 -27.45 9.79
C MET A 264 15.21 -27.12 11.19
N GLU A 265 16.46 -26.65 11.33
CA GLU A 265 17.01 -26.19 12.61
C GLU A 265 16.22 -25.02 13.23
N ILE A 266 15.67 -24.13 12.38
CA ILE A 266 14.80 -23.04 12.85
C ILE A 266 13.47 -23.60 13.34
N LEU A 267 12.85 -24.52 12.59
CA LEU A 267 11.54 -25.09 12.90
C LEU A 267 11.56 -25.94 14.17
N GLU A 268 12.68 -26.64 14.47
CA GLU A 268 12.87 -27.31 15.74
C GLU A 268 12.76 -26.34 16.95
N LYS A 269 13.24 -25.10 16.78
CA LYS A 269 13.21 -24.08 17.83
C LYS A 269 11.90 -23.28 17.85
N VAL A 270 11.28 -23.12 16.68
CA VAL A 270 10.07 -22.32 16.47
C VAL A 270 9.03 -23.15 15.73
N PRO A 271 8.23 -23.97 16.45
CA PRO A 271 7.32 -24.95 15.82
C PRO A 271 6.14 -24.31 15.07
N ARG A 272 5.93 -23.00 15.18
CA ARG A 272 4.93 -22.25 14.42
C ARG A 272 5.60 -21.14 13.66
N ALA A 273 5.71 -21.29 12.34
CA ALA A 273 6.36 -20.34 11.45
C ALA A 273 5.50 -20.05 10.22
N ILE A 274 5.67 -18.86 9.67
CA ILE A 274 5.16 -18.49 8.33
C ILE A 274 6.37 -18.40 7.43
N ILE A 275 6.43 -19.25 6.39
CA ILE A 275 7.52 -19.28 5.44
C ILE A 275 7.10 -18.54 4.18
N PHE A 276 7.82 -17.48 3.84
CA PHE A 276 7.64 -16.74 2.59
C PHE A 276 8.58 -17.28 1.53
N TYR A 277 8.08 -17.49 0.34
CA TYR A 277 8.83 -17.86 -0.85
C TYR A 277 8.55 -16.90 -1.99
N ASN A 278 9.46 -16.80 -2.96
CA ASN A 278 9.33 -15.90 -4.11
C ASN A 278 9.14 -16.62 -5.44
N PHE A 279 9.55 -17.89 -5.54
CA PHE A 279 9.58 -18.65 -6.79
C PHE A 279 8.92 -20.02 -6.64
N ASP A 280 8.33 -20.53 -7.74
CA ASP A 280 7.65 -21.80 -7.76
C ASP A 280 8.56 -22.97 -7.36
N TYR A 281 9.84 -22.96 -7.74
CA TYR A 281 10.80 -23.98 -7.33
C TYR A 281 11.06 -24.00 -5.82
N GLU A 282 10.96 -22.85 -5.13
CA GLU A 282 11.04 -22.79 -3.66
C GLU A 282 9.78 -23.38 -3.04
N ARG A 283 8.62 -23.08 -3.62
CA ARG A 283 7.34 -23.68 -3.20
C ARG A 283 7.34 -25.20 -3.36
N GLU A 284 7.81 -25.69 -4.52
CA GLU A 284 7.92 -27.13 -4.79
C GLU A 284 8.83 -27.81 -3.77
N MET A 285 10.00 -27.24 -3.47
CA MET A 285 10.92 -27.73 -2.46
C MET A 285 10.26 -27.79 -1.06
N LEU A 286 9.55 -26.73 -0.67
CA LEU A 286 8.84 -26.69 0.61
C LEU A 286 7.70 -27.71 0.68
N LEU A 287 6.91 -27.85 -0.39
CA LEU A 287 5.86 -28.86 -0.45
C LEU A 287 6.44 -30.29 -0.34
N HIS A 288 7.54 -30.55 -1.02
CA HIS A 288 8.20 -31.85 -0.91
C HIS A 288 8.73 -32.14 0.50
N LEU A 289 9.24 -31.11 1.18
CA LEU A 289 9.75 -31.22 2.54
C LEU A 289 8.65 -31.51 3.58
N PHE A 290 7.42 -30.99 3.35
CA PHE A 290 6.29 -31.08 4.29
C PHE A 290 5.12 -31.95 3.77
N SER A 291 5.29 -32.69 2.68
CA SER A 291 4.24 -33.54 2.10
C SER A 291 4.10 -34.94 2.75
N ASP A 292 4.96 -35.28 3.68
CA ASP A 292 4.94 -36.58 4.37
C ASP A 292 4.29 -36.50 5.77
N ASP A 293 3.57 -35.41 6.09
CA ASP A 293 2.75 -35.28 7.29
C ASP A 293 1.22 -35.14 6.90
#